data_897c93fc2c9b25364156f0da307b9b58
#
_entry.id   897c93fc2c9b25364156f0da307b9b58
#
_cell.length_a   1.000
_cell.length_b   1.000
_cell.length_c   1.000
_cell.angle_alpha   90.00
_cell.angle_beta   90.00
_cell.angle_gamma   90.00
#
_symmetry.space_group_name_H-M   'P 1'
#
loop_
_entity.id
_entity.type
_entity.pdbx_description
1 polymer ?
#
loop_
_entity_poly.entity_id
_entity_poly.type
_entity_poly.pdbx_seq_one_letter_code
_entity_poly.pdbx_strand_id
1 'polypeptide(L)'
;MIEMLHWYAETSGGVQTGNCTVTENGGALHLTADLPAGTLKAVRAEMPWTMEADERLFMNGYQTWTYSPELDRNGKLRGTDHIPGFLRKKYAFDRYGDYHFAPYGHQKGQSHGFSYCYFRKGTQFRLVASLDEKPGYTILRYDSGKALLTLERDCAGVEHPGGSFPLLDLFFAEGGETEVFDGWFQAMGIKPRTEKKLAGYSSWYNRYQDITEDTIREDLTGCRS
;
A
#
# COMPACT_ATOMS: atom_id res chain seq x y z
N MET A 1 13.54 16.45 -0.51
CA MET A 1 14.37 16.25 0.71
C MET A 1 13.41 16.15 1.89
N ILE A 2 13.46 15.04 2.64
CA ILE A 2 12.56 14.80 3.78
C ILE A 2 13.16 15.53 4.97
N GLU A 3 12.64 16.72 5.28
CA GLU A 3 13.24 17.56 6.32
C GLU A 3 12.92 17.14 7.75
N MET A 4 11.88 16.37 7.99
CA MET A 4 11.56 15.83 9.32
C MET A 4 10.83 14.50 9.18
N LEU A 5 11.51 13.42 9.53
CA LEU A 5 10.92 12.11 9.67
C LEU A 5 10.91 11.74 11.16
N HIS A 6 9.72 11.76 11.75
CA HIS A 6 9.52 11.26 13.11
C HIS A 6 9.05 9.80 13.01
N TRP A 7 9.68 8.92 13.77
CA TRP A 7 9.27 7.53 13.82
C TRP A 7 8.97 7.07 15.24
N TYR A 8 8.10 6.10 15.35
CA TYR A 8 7.86 5.37 16.58
C TYR A 8 7.57 3.90 16.29
N ALA A 9 7.99 3.04 17.24
CA ALA A 9 7.70 1.61 17.20
C ALA A 9 6.79 1.25 18.38
N GLU A 10 5.72 0.51 18.09
CA GLU A 10 4.85 -0.06 19.11
C GLU A 10 5.27 -1.50 19.40
N THR A 11 5.73 -1.73 20.63
CA THR A 11 6.17 -3.05 21.13
C THR A 11 5.28 -3.52 22.28
N SER A 12 5.46 -4.74 22.73
CA SER A 12 4.82 -5.25 23.96
C SER A 12 5.18 -4.44 25.21
N GLY A 13 6.33 -3.75 25.22
CA GLY A 13 6.79 -2.86 26.29
C GLY A 13 6.33 -1.42 26.20
N GLY A 14 5.51 -1.08 25.19
CA GLY A 14 5.01 0.28 24.95
C GLY A 14 5.56 0.91 23.67
N VAL A 15 5.28 2.21 23.51
CA VAL A 15 5.74 2.99 22.35
C VAL A 15 7.18 3.44 22.57
N GLN A 16 7.99 3.25 21.57
CA GLN A 16 9.38 3.68 21.53
C GLN A 16 9.59 4.65 20.38
N THR A 17 10.41 5.66 20.61
CA THR A 17 10.84 6.65 19.63
C THR A 17 12.35 6.84 19.76
N GLY A 18 12.97 7.38 18.74
CA GLY A 18 14.40 7.66 18.81
C GLY A 18 14.97 8.15 17.48
N ASN A 19 16.27 8.15 17.40
CA ASN A 19 16.96 8.43 16.14
C ASN A 19 16.98 7.17 15.29
N CYS A 20 16.89 7.33 13.98
CA CYS A 20 17.12 6.25 13.03
C CYS A 20 18.33 6.56 12.15
N THR A 21 18.94 5.52 11.62
CA THR A 21 19.90 5.65 10.54
C THR A 21 19.11 5.75 9.23
N VAL A 22 19.40 6.78 8.46
CA VAL A 22 18.79 7.01 7.15
C VAL A 22 19.85 6.84 6.10
N THR A 23 19.61 5.92 5.17
CA THR A 23 20.46 5.74 3.98
C THR A 23 19.64 6.08 2.75
N GLU A 24 20.12 7.01 1.94
CA GLU A 24 19.48 7.47 0.72
C GLU A 24 20.31 7.11 -0.49
N ASN A 25 19.68 6.54 -1.51
CA ASN A 25 20.32 6.21 -2.78
C ASN A 25 19.30 6.23 -3.92
N GLY A 26 19.43 7.17 -4.87
CA GLY A 26 18.64 7.19 -6.10
C GLY A 26 17.11 7.21 -5.88
N GLY A 27 16.62 7.94 -4.89
CA GLY A 27 15.21 7.98 -4.50
C GLY A 27 14.80 6.87 -3.51
N ALA A 28 15.62 5.86 -3.28
CA ALA A 28 15.41 4.86 -2.22
C ALA A 28 15.84 5.42 -0.86
N LEU A 29 15.03 5.20 0.14
CA LEU A 29 15.24 5.62 1.51
C LEU A 29 15.09 4.42 2.45
N HIS A 30 16.16 4.05 3.13
CA HIS A 30 16.19 2.95 4.09
C HIS A 30 16.31 3.51 5.51
N LEU A 31 15.32 3.24 6.32
CA LEU A 31 15.29 3.65 7.73
C LEU A 31 15.53 2.43 8.61
N THR A 32 16.55 2.50 9.44
CA THR A 32 16.88 1.46 10.41
C THR A 32 17.06 2.04 11.79
N ALA A 33 16.70 1.30 12.83
CA ALA A 33 16.97 1.65 14.22
C ALA A 33 17.28 0.41 15.04
N ASP A 34 18.03 0.60 16.13
CA ASP A 34 18.22 -0.44 17.11
C ASP A 34 17.02 -0.48 18.07
N LEU A 35 16.30 -1.60 18.03
CA LEU A 35 15.15 -1.85 18.88
C LEU A 35 15.50 -2.88 19.96
N PRO A 36 14.91 -2.79 21.17
CA PRO A 36 15.06 -3.83 22.17
C PRO A 36 14.35 -5.12 21.74
N ALA A 37 14.75 -6.22 22.35
CA ALA A 37 14.04 -7.49 22.18
C ALA A 37 12.58 -7.38 22.63
N GLY A 38 11.68 -8.02 21.91
CA GLY A 38 10.25 -8.05 22.23
C GLY A 38 9.36 -8.29 21.03
N THR A 39 8.07 -8.29 21.27
CA THR A 39 7.05 -8.44 20.23
C THR A 39 6.79 -7.08 19.59
N LEU A 40 7.05 -6.98 18.30
CA LEU A 40 6.87 -5.76 17.51
C LEU A 40 5.51 -5.77 16.80
N LYS A 41 4.66 -4.79 17.09
CA LYS A 41 3.33 -4.67 16.51
C LYS A 41 3.33 -3.85 15.23
N ALA A 42 3.87 -2.64 15.30
CA ALA A 42 3.94 -1.74 14.16
C ALA A 42 5.11 -0.78 14.29
N VAL A 43 5.59 -0.32 13.14
CA VAL A 43 6.51 0.82 13.03
C VAL A 43 5.85 1.89 12.19
N ARG A 44 5.94 3.15 12.62
CA ARG A 44 5.37 4.28 11.91
C ARG A 44 6.38 5.40 11.76
N ALA A 45 6.33 6.05 10.62
CA ALA A 45 7.00 7.30 10.37
C ALA A 45 6.00 8.33 9.88
N GLU A 46 6.15 9.57 10.34
CA GLU A 46 5.29 10.68 9.96
C GLU A 46 6.12 11.73 9.22
N MET A 47 5.60 12.23 8.12
CA MET A 47 6.24 13.27 7.35
C MET A 47 5.25 14.35 6.91
N PRO A 48 5.60 15.63 7.01
CA PRO A 48 4.82 16.71 6.42
C PRO A 48 4.72 16.51 4.91
N TRP A 49 3.49 16.56 4.37
CA TRP A 49 3.25 16.38 2.96
C TRP A 49 2.06 17.23 2.51
N THR A 50 2.35 18.28 1.79
CA THR A 50 1.30 19.18 1.28
C THR A 50 0.80 18.70 -0.08
N MET A 51 -0.50 18.54 -0.19
CA MET A 51 -1.20 18.30 -1.46
C MET A 51 -1.60 19.64 -2.07
N GLU A 52 -1.21 19.88 -3.30
CA GLU A 52 -1.60 21.07 -4.05
C GLU A 52 -3.10 21.07 -4.39
N ALA A 53 -3.66 22.23 -4.70
CA ALA A 53 -5.11 22.36 -4.88
C ALA A 53 -5.67 21.54 -6.07
N ASP A 54 -4.86 21.39 -7.11
CA ASP A 54 -5.19 20.69 -8.36
C ASP A 54 -4.59 19.29 -8.47
N GLU A 55 -3.90 18.83 -7.42
CA GLU A 55 -3.45 17.44 -7.34
C GLU A 55 -4.59 16.47 -7.08
N ARG A 56 -4.37 15.24 -7.53
CA ARG A 56 -5.19 14.06 -7.25
C ARG A 56 -4.34 13.05 -6.51
N LEU A 57 -4.88 12.52 -5.42
CA LEU A 57 -4.26 11.48 -4.61
C LEU A 57 -4.85 10.12 -4.97
N PHE A 58 -4.00 9.20 -5.36
CA PHE A 58 -4.32 7.79 -5.47
C PHE A 58 -3.69 7.02 -4.31
N MET A 59 -4.48 6.18 -3.67
CA MET A 59 -4.04 5.24 -2.66
C MET A 59 -4.28 3.82 -3.18
N ASN A 60 -3.22 3.03 -3.32
CA ASN A 60 -3.35 1.66 -3.78
C ASN A 60 -4.20 0.84 -2.80
N GLY A 61 -5.21 0.15 -3.31
CA GLY A 61 -6.12 -0.65 -2.48
C GLY A 61 -5.49 -1.96 -2.00
N TYR A 62 -6.07 -2.55 -0.96
CA TYR A 62 -5.61 -3.82 -0.40
C TYR A 62 -5.69 -4.99 -1.38
N GLN A 63 -6.71 -5.02 -2.20
CA GLN A 63 -6.95 -6.10 -3.17
C GLN A 63 -7.68 -5.59 -4.41
N THR A 64 -7.80 -6.44 -5.43
CA THR A 64 -8.39 -6.12 -6.74
C THR A 64 -9.81 -5.54 -6.67
N TRP A 65 -10.59 -5.86 -5.66
CA TRP A 65 -11.96 -5.36 -5.48
C TRP A 65 -12.04 -4.13 -4.59
N THR A 66 -10.92 -3.67 -4.05
CA THR A 66 -10.90 -2.44 -3.27
C THR A 66 -11.15 -1.24 -4.19
N TYR A 67 -12.09 -0.40 -3.83
CA TYR A 67 -12.35 0.84 -4.54
C TYR A 67 -11.21 1.83 -4.28
N SER A 68 -10.43 2.10 -5.30
CA SER A 68 -9.23 2.95 -5.25
C SER A 68 -9.34 4.08 -6.29
N PRO A 69 -10.09 5.15 -5.99
CA PRO A 69 -10.23 6.29 -6.89
C PRO A 69 -9.09 7.27 -6.70
N GLU A 70 -8.88 8.14 -7.69
CA GLU A 70 -8.15 9.38 -7.46
C GLU A 70 -9.04 10.39 -6.72
N LEU A 71 -8.57 10.81 -5.55
CA LEU A 71 -9.28 11.73 -4.65
C LEU A 71 -8.73 13.15 -4.80
N ASP A 72 -9.57 14.15 -4.65
CA ASP A 72 -9.14 15.51 -4.36
C ASP A 72 -8.82 15.67 -2.87
N ARG A 73 -8.32 16.84 -2.48
CA ARG A 73 -7.93 17.13 -1.09
C ARG A 73 -9.06 17.03 -0.07
N ASN A 74 -10.33 17.01 -0.50
CA ASN A 74 -11.52 16.86 0.36
C ASN A 74 -12.13 15.47 0.24
N GLY A 75 -11.63 14.64 -0.67
CA GLY A 75 -12.06 13.27 -0.88
C GLY A 75 -11.73 12.39 0.31
N LYS A 76 -12.47 11.30 0.47
CA LYS A 76 -12.14 10.24 1.41
C LYS A 76 -12.51 8.88 0.88
N LEU A 77 -11.80 7.86 1.29
CA LEU A 77 -12.22 6.48 1.08
C LEU A 77 -13.43 6.16 1.98
N ARG A 78 -14.40 5.48 1.42
CA ARG A 78 -15.58 5.05 2.18
C ARG A 78 -15.39 3.62 2.67
N GLY A 79 -15.49 3.44 3.97
CA GLY A 79 -15.56 2.13 4.59
C GLY A 79 -16.99 1.55 4.52
N THR A 80 -17.22 0.47 5.26
CA THR A 80 -18.53 -0.18 5.35
C THR A 80 -19.46 0.45 6.38
N ASP A 81 -19.01 1.47 7.10
CA ASP A 81 -19.73 2.17 8.15
C ASP A 81 -21.03 2.86 7.67
N HIS A 82 -21.10 3.21 6.38
CA HIS A 82 -22.30 3.79 5.75
C HIS A 82 -23.36 2.73 5.37
N ILE A 83 -23.05 1.45 5.47
CA ILE A 83 -23.97 0.35 5.15
C ILE A 83 -24.72 -0.05 6.42
N PRO A 84 -26.05 -0.19 6.38
CA PRO A 84 -26.82 -0.65 7.53
C PRO A 84 -26.27 -1.95 8.11
N GLY A 85 -26.11 -2.01 9.44
CA GLY A 85 -25.42 -3.12 10.12
C GLY A 85 -26.01 -4.51 9.83
N PHE A 86 -27.34 -4.61 9.62
CA PHE A 86 -27.96 -5.88 9.26
C PHE A 86 -27.56 -6.38 7.87
N LEU A 87 -27.34 -5.48 6.91
CA LEU A 87 -26.84 -5.83 5.57
C LEU A 87 -25.37 -6.22 5.62
N ARG A 88 -24.55 -5.46 6.38
CA ARG A 88 -23.14 -5.82 6.58
C ARG A 88 -23.00 -7.25 7.11
N LYS A 89 -23.77 -7.57 8.16
CA LYS A 89 -23.76 -8.90 8.77
C LYS A 89 -24.30 -9.99 7.82
N LYS A 90 -25.40 -9.71 7.12
CA LYS A 90 -26.03 -10.67 6.19
C LYS A 90 -25.12 -11.06 5.05
N TYR A 91 -24.43 -10.09 4.46
CA TYR A 91 -23.55 -10.29 3.31
C TYR A 91 -22.07 -10.40 3.68
N ALA A 92 -21.76 -10.35 4.96
CA ALA A 92 -20.39 -10.43 5.49
C ALA A 92 -19.40 -9.45 4.84
N PHE A 93 -19.84 -8.23 4.52
CA PHE A 93 -19.03 -7.23 3.81
C PHE A 93 -17.71 -6.92 4.52
N ASP A 94 -17.69 -6.95 5.86
CA ASP A 94 -16.49 -6.68 6.64
C ASP A 94 -15.43 -7.80 6.55
N ARG A 95 -15.74 -8.93 5.90
CA ARG A 95 -14.77 -10.02 5.67
C ARG A 95 -13.93 -9.82 4.41
N TYR A 96 -14.33 -8.90 3.55
CA TYR A 96 -13.63 -8.58 2.32
C TYR A 96 -12.82 -7.31 2.47
N GLY A 97 -11.62 -7.28 1.88
CA GLY A 97 -10.74 -6.12 1.99
C GLY A 97 -10.09 -5.98 3.36
N ASP A 98 -9.86 -4.76 3.77
CA ASP A 98 -9.07 -4.37 4.93
C ASP A 98 -9.89 -3.81 6.11
N TYR A 99 -11.21 -3.87 6.05
CA TYR A 99 -12.13 -3.19 7.00
C TYR A 99 -11.94 -3.56 8.48
N HIS A 100 -11.34 -4.71 8.76
CA HIS A 100 -11.14 -5.19 10.13
C HIS A 100 -9.73 -4.94 10.68
N PHE A 101 -8.77 -4.55 9.84
CA PHE A 101 -7.39 -4.29 10.30
C PHE A 101 -6.86 -2.91 9.91
N ALA A 102 -7.43 -2.24 8.90
CA ALA A 102 -7.09 -0.87 8.54
C ALA A 102 -8.27 0.07 8.83
N PRO A 103 -8.19 0.93 9.86
CA PRO A 103 -9.26 1.86 10.17
C PRO A 103 -9.42 2.89 9.06
N TYR A 104 -10.65 3.04 8.57
CA TYR A 104 -11.01 4.05 7.58
C TYR A 104 -11.14 5.43 8.23
N GLY A 105 -10.67 6.46 7.54
CA GLY A 105 -10.78 7.84 8.00
C GLY A 105 -12.23 8.31 8.08
N HIS A 106 -12.58 9.02 9.15
CA HIS A 106 -13.94 9.55 9.35
C HIS A 106 -14.13 10.93 8.73
N GLN A 107 -13.05 11.68 8.53
CA GLN A 107 -13.09 13.06 8.05
C GLN A 107 -12.79 13.14 6.54
N LYS A 108 -13.24 14.24 5.93
CA LYS A 108 -12.84 14.58 4.57
C LYS A 108 -11.32 14.77 4.50
N GLY A 109 -10.72 14.39 3.39
CA GLY A 109 -9.27 14.48 3.20
C GLY A 109 -8.48 13.36 3.85
N GLN A 110 -9.13 12.40 4.53
CA GLN A 110 -8.48 11.22 5.10
C GLN A 110 -8.61 10.02 4.17
N SER A 111 -7.47 9.42 3.87
CA SER A 111 -7.38 8.22 3.02
C SER A 111 -6.23 7.32 3.47
N HIS A 112 -6.29 6.07 3.07
CA HIS A 112 -5.20 5.11 3.28
C HIS A 112 -5.07 4.18 2.07
N GLY A 113 -3.93 3.53 1.97
CA GLY A 113 -3.63 2.53 0.95
C GLY A 113 -2.44 1.67 1.37
N PHE A 114 -2.04 0.78 0.49
CA PHE A 114 -1.02 -0.24 0.73
C PHE A 114 0.06 -0.16 -0.33
N SER A 115 1.28 -0.37 0.08
CA SER A 115 2.49 -0.47 -0.74
C SER A 115 2.87 0.80 -1.49
N TYR A 116 1.93 1.56 -2.07
CA TYR A 116 2.23 2.83 -2.72
C TYR A 116 1.05 3.79 -2.79
N CYS A 117 1.38 5.05 -2.91
CA CYS A 117 0.45 6.11 -3.29
C CYS A 117 1.15 7.08 -4.25
N TYR A 118 0.36 7.84 -4.99
CA TYR A 118 0.90 8.97 -5.75
C TYR A 118 0.00 10.20 -5.65
N PHE A 119 0.63 11.35 -5.81
CA PHE A 119 -0.02 12.65 -5.98
C PHE A 119 0.23 13.08 -7.41
N ARG A 120 -0.84 13.25 -8.19
CA ARG A 120 -0.77 13.54 -9.62
C ARG A 120 -1.32 14.93 -9.95
N LYS A 121 -0.53 15.69 -10.72
CA LYS A 121 -0.93 16.97 -11.31
C LYS A 121 -0.70 16.92 -12.82
N GLY A 122 -1.77 16.84 -13.58
CA GLY A 122 -1.67 16.63 -15.04
C GLY A 122 -0.94 15.31 -15.34
N THR A 123 0.22 15.40 -16.00
CA THR A 123 1.10 14.27 -16.33
C THR A 123 2.26 14.07 -15.36
N GLN A 124 2.35 14.89 -14.30
CA GLN A 124 3.40 14.80 -13.29
C GLN A 124 2.91 14.06 -12.07
N PHE A 125 3.74 13.17 -11.58
CA PHE A 125 3.50 12.30 -10.42
C PHE A 125 4.54 12.57 -9.35
N ARG A 126 4.12 12.56 -8.09
CA ARG A 126 4.95 12.41 -6.91
C ARG A 126 4.61 11.07 -6.29
N LEU A 127 5.48 10.09 -6.46
CA LEU A 127 5.29 8.72 -6.00
C LEU A 127 5.92 8.54 -4.63
N VAL A 128 5.20 7.85 -3.74
CA VAL A 128 5.71 7.30 -2.48
C VAL A 128 5.36 5.83 -2.45
N ALA A 129 6.38 4.98 -2.37
CA ALA A 129 6.18 3.54 -2.51
C ALA A 129 7.09 2.74 -1.55
N SER A 130 6.66 1.54 -1.18
CA SER A 130 7.46 0.59 -0.42
C SER A 130 8.42 -0.17 -1.33
N LEU A 131 9.61 -0.46 -0.83
CA LEU A 131 10.60 -1.29 -1.51
C LEU A 131 10.62 -2.73 -0.99
N ASP A 132 10.13 -2.98 0.23
CA ASP A 132 10.13 -4.32 0.82
C ASP A 132 8.94 -4.53 1.75
N GLU A 133 8.14 -5.55 1.44
CA GLU A 133 6.97 -5.97 2.22
C GLU A 133 7.23 -7.24 3.06
N LYS A 134 8.45 -7.78 3.05
CA LYS A 134 8.75 -9.02 3.78
C LYS A 134 8.67 -8.89 5.30
N PRO A 135 9.14 -7.79 5.91
CA PRO A 135 9.01 -7.60 7.36
C PRO A 135 7.60 -7.28 7.83
N GLY A 136 6.70 -6.89 6.92
CA GLY A 136 5.32 -6.51 7.22
C GLY A 136 4.72 -5.63 6.13
N TYR A 137 3.40 -5.52 6.11
CA TYR A 137 2.70 -4.67 5.15
C TYR A 137 3.01 -3.20 5.36
N THR A 138 3.26 -2.48 4.27
CA THR A 138 3.36 -1.02 4.30
C THR A 138 1.99 -0.41 4.07
N ILE A 139 1.51 0.32 5.05
CA ILE A 139 0.26 1.07 5.02
C ILE A 139 0.61 2.55 4.94
N LEU A 140 0.05 3.23 3.96
CA LEU A 140 0.17 4.67 3.81
C LEU A 140 -1.13 5.32 4.23
N ARG A 141 -1.05 6.40 5.03
CA ARG A 141 -2.22 7.18 5.44
C ARG A 141 -1.96 8.64 5.13
N TYR A 142 -2.94 9.31 4.56
CA TYR A 142 -2.84 10.74 4.28
C TYR A 142 -3.99 11.50 4.92
N ASP A 143 -3.65 12.60 5.58
CA ASP A 143 -4.61 13.55 6.13
C ASP A 143 -4.32 14.95 5.54
N SER A 144 -5.14 15.37 4.59
CA SER A 144 -4.98 16.65 3.89
C SER A 144 -5.20 17.85 4.80
N GLY A 145 -6.01 17.70 5.87
CA GLY A 145 -6.26 18.74 6.84
C GLY A 145 -5.04 19.03 7.72
N LYS A 146 -4.23 18.01 7.95
CA LYS A 146 -2.97 18.13 8.70
C LYS A 146 -1.75 18.27 7.79
N ALA A 147 -1.91 18.12 6.48
CA ALA A 147 -0.82 18.01 5.52
C ALA A 147 0.22 16.97 5.98
N LEU A 148 -0.26 15.77 6.35
CA LEU A 148 0.55 14.72 6.97
C LEU A 148 0.41 13.41 6.21
N LEU A 149 1.54 12.83 5.83
CA LEU A 149 1.66 11.47 5.32
C LEU A 149 2.25 10.58 6.42
N THR A 150 1.53 9.54 6.80
CA THR A 150 1.98 8.52 7.74
C THR A 150 2.29 7.25 6.97
N LEU A 151 3.46 6.71 7.21
CA LEU A 151 3.99 5.49 6.63
C LEU A 151 4.10 4.46 7.76
N GLU A 152 3.36 3.38 7.66
CA GLU A 152 3.28 2.36 8.71
C GLU A 152 3.71 1.01 8.15
N ARG A 153 4.54 0.29 8.92
CA ARG A 153 4.79 -1.12 8.70
C ARG A 153 4.03 -1.91 9.76
N ASP A 154 3.07 -2.72 9.34
CA ASP A 154 2.37 -3.65 10.21
C ASP A 154 3.26 -4.89 10.39
N CYS A 155 3.83 -5.05 11.59
CA CYS A 155 4.71 -6.17 11.93
C CYS A 155 3.94 -7.37 12.51
N ALA A 156 2.62 -7.28 12.64
CA ALA A 156 1.72 -8.37 13.05
C ALA A 156 2.17 -9.15 14.30
N GLY A 157 2.90 -8.52 15.21
CA GLY A 157 3.40 -9.16 16.43
C GLY A 157 4.62 -10.04 16.22
N VAL A 158 5.47 -9.70 15.26
CA VAL A 158 6.76 -10.41 15.04
C VAL A 158 7.66 -10.30 16.26
N GLU A 159 8.21 -11.44 16.70
CA GLU A 159 9.23 -11.48 17.73
C GLU A 159 10.56 -10.95 17.19
N HIS A 160 11.09 -9.92 17.86
CA HIS A 160 12.35 -9.29 17.52
C HIS A 160 13.39 -9.61 18.60
N PRO A 161 14.58 -10.14 18.23
CA PRO A 161 15.60 -10.54 19.21
C PRO A 161 16.35 -9.37 19.86
N GLY A 162 16.12 -8.15 19.40
CA GLY A 162 16.90 -6.97 19.73
C GLY A 162 17.95 -6.67 18.67
N GLY A 163 18.42 -5.41 18.63
CA GLY A 163 19.38 -4.91 17.65
C GLY A 163 18.74 -4.21 16.45
N SER A 164 19.45 -4.17 15.35
CA SER A 164 19.04 -3.41 14.16
C SER A 164 17.79 -3.99 13.50
N PHE A 165 16.80 -3.14 13.26
CA PHE A 165 15.55 -3.47 12.61
C PHE A 165 15.29 -2.52 11.42
N PRO A 166 14.90 -3.03 10.24
CA PRO A 166 14.49 -2.20 9.11
C PRO A 166 13.11 -1.60 9.38
N LEU A 167 13.09 -0.35 9.80
CA LEU A 167 11.84 0.36 10.12
C LEU A 167 10.96 0.47 8.88
N LEU A 168 11.51 1.08 7.82
CA LEU A 168 10.83 1.30 6.55
C LEU A 168 11.85 1.33 5.42
N ASP A 169 11.48 0.76 4.29
CA ASP A 169 12.20 0.82 3.04
C ASP A 169 11.29 1.47 1.99
N LEU A 170 11.62 2.68 1.58
CA LEU A 170 10.74 3.55 0.80
C LEU A 170 11.42 4.01 -0.48
N PHE A 171 10.60 4.35 -1.45
CA PHE A 171 11.02 4.99 -2.69
C PHE A 171 10.20 6.26 -2.92
N PHE A 172 10.90 7.34 -3.27
CA PHE A 172 10.32 8.62 -3.61
C PHE A 172 10.80 9.03 -5.00
N ALA A 173 9.88 9.41 -5.86
CA ALA A 173 10.20 9.94 -7.18
C ALA A 173 9.19 11.00 -7.61
N GLU A 174 9.66 11.95 -8.40
CA GLU A 174 8.85 12.97 -9.06
C GLU A 174 9.17 12.97 -10.55
N GLY A 175 8.16 13.00 -11.40
CA GLY A 175 8.34 12.98 -12.85
C GLY A 175 7.11 12.47 -13.60
N GLY A 176 7.32 12.07 -14.84
CA GLY A 176 6.30 11.42 -15.65
C GLY A 176 5.94 10.03 -15.13
N GLU A 177 4.75 9.52 -15.47
CA GLU A 177 4.25 8.22 -15.01
C GLU A 177 5.28 7.09 -15.23
N THR A 178 5.74 6.90 -16.45
CA THR A 178 6.71 5.85 -16.77
C THR A 178 8.01 6.02 -15.98
N GLU A 179 8.50 7.23 -15.83
CA GLU A 179 9.74 7.53 -15.13
C GLU A 179 9.68 7.12 -13.65
N VAL A 180 8.60 7.50 -12.95
CA VAL A 180 8.48 7.23 -11.51
C VAL A 180 8.23 5.74 -11.23
N PHE A 181 7.41 5.06 -12.05
CA PHE A 181 7.12 3.64 -11.84
C PHE A 181 8.28 2.73 -12.29
N ASP A 182 8.93 3.03 -13.40
CA ASP A 182 10.12 2.27 -13.83
C ASP A 182 11.28 2.45 -12.83
N GLY A 183 11.47 3.67 -12.31
CA GLY A 183 12.43 3.93 -11.25
C GLY A 183 12.15 3.10 -10.00
N TRP A 184 10.90 3.00 -9.57
CA TRP A 184 10.48 2.17 -8.44
C TRP A 184 10.76 0.69 -8.69
N PHE A 185 10.36 0.15 -9.85
CA PHE A 185 10.61 -1.25 -10.20
C PHE A 185 12.10 -1.58 -10.29
N GLN A 186 12.90 -0.65 -10.82
CA GLN A 186 14.36 -0.79 -10.83
C GLN A 186 14.95 -0.81 -9.42
N ALA A 187 14.47 0.08 -8.52
CA ALA A 187 14.92 0.11 -7.13
C ALA A 187 14.59 -1.19 -6.39
N MET A 188 13.45 -1.83 -6.70
CA MET A 188 13.10 -3.16 -6.18
C MET A 188 13.84 -4.31 -6.86
N GLY A 189 14.65 -4.06 -7.88
CA GLY A 189 15.31 -5.10 -8.67
C GLY A 189 14.36 -5.93 -9.54
N ILE A 190 13.13 -5.43 -9.79
CA ILE A 190 12.13 -6.11 -10.62
C ILE A 190 12.53 -5.97 -12.08
N LYS A 191 12.59 -7.11 -12.78
CA LYS A 191 12.83 -7.17 -14.22
C LYS A 191 11.70 -7.96 -14.88
N PRO A 192 11.21 -7.54 -16.06
CA PRO A 192 10.27 -8.35 -16.83
C PRO A 192 10.83 -9.76 -17.07
N ARG A 193 10.03 -10.78 -16.79
CA ARG A 193 10.44 -12.19 -17.03
C ARG A 193 10.36 -12.60 -18.49
N THR A 194 9.60 -11.86 -19.27
CA THR A 194 9.43 -12.10 -20.71
C THR A 194 9.01 -10.82 -21.42
N GLU A 195 9.51 -10.63 -22.63
CA GLU A 195 9.07 -9.58 -23.55
C GLU A 195 7.98 -10.06 -24.51
N LYS A 196 7.64 -11.35 -24.45
CA LYS A 196 6.61 -11.93 -25.32
C LYS A 196 5.23 -11.44 -24.91
N LYS A 197 4.42 -11.08 -25.90
CA LYS A 197 2.99 -10.87 -25.68
C LYS A 197 2.37 -12.22 -25.34
N LEU A 198 1.71 -12.28 -24.18
CA LEU A 198 1.05 -13.48 -23.69
C LEU A 198 -0.45 -13.32 -23.88
N ALA A 199 -1.08 -14.32 -24.46
CA ALA A 199 -2.52 -14.49 -24.46
C ALA A 199 -2.87 -15.66 -23.55
N GLY A 200 -3.93 -15.52 -22.76
CA GLY A 200 -4.36 -16.54 -21.82
C GLY A 200 -5.87 -16.76 -21.90
N TYR A 201 -6.28 -17.94 -21.51
CA TYR A 201 -7.67 -18.29 -21.33
C TYR A 201 -8.03 -18.28 -19.83
N SER A 202 -9.23 -17.77 -19.51
CA SER A 202 -9.79 -17.85 -18.16
C SER A 202 -11.21 -18.42 -18.23
N SER A 203 -11.43 -19.50 -17.52
CA SER A 203 -12.76 -20.13 -17.39
C SER A 203 -13.67 -19.44 -16.38
N TRP A 204 -13.13 -18.52 -15.56
CA TRP A 204 -13.82 -17.94 -14.40
C TRP A 204 -15.20 -17.35 -14.72
N TYR A 205 -15.29 -16.53 -15.76
CA TYR A 205 -16.56 -15.88 -16.12
C TYR A 205 -17.57 -16.79 -16.83
N ASN A 206 -17.11 -17.92 -17.40
CA ASN A 206 -17.94 -18.86 -18.11
C ASN A 206 -18.38 -20.06 -17.25
N ARG A 207 -17.47 -20.59 -16.44
CA ARG A 207 -17.67 -21.84 -15.70
C ARG A 207 -17.69 -21.66 -14.18
N TYR A 208 -17.08 -20.59 -13.66
CA TYR A 208 -16.91 -20.31 -12.23
C TYR A 208 -16.38 -21.54 -11.47
N GLN A 209 -17.16 -22.12 -10.54
CA GLN A 209 -16.79 -23.31 -9.77
C GLN A 209 -17.13 -24.63 -10.48
N ASP A 210 -17.92 -24.59 -11.54
CA ASP A 210 -18.37 -25.78 -12.29
C ASP A 210 -17.37 -26.17 -13.39
N ILE A 211 -16.09 -25.99 -13.12
CA ILE A 211 -15.00 -26.30 -14.03
C ILE A 211 -14.62 -27.80 -13.92
N THR A 212 -14.54 -28.47 -15.06
CA THR A 212 -14.05 -29.83 -15.17
C THR A 212 -12.98 -29.93 -16.24
N GLU A 213 -12.25 -31.04 -16.29
CA GLU A 213 -11.26 -31.28 -17.35
C GLU A 213 -11.92 -31.27 -18.73
N ASP A 214 -13.09 -31.88 -18.87
CA ASP A 214 -13.81 -31.96 -20.14
C ASP A 214 -14.25 -30.60 -20.64
N THR A 215 -14.76 -29.73 -19.73
CA THR A 215 -15.14 -28.35 -20.10
C THR A 215 -13.95 -27.51 -20.53
N ILE A 216 -12.77 -27.69 -19.92
CA ILE A 216 -11.54 -27.00 -20.35
C ILE A 216 -11.08 -27.52 -21.71
N ARG A 217 -11.13 -28.81 -21.96
CA ARG A 217 -10.77 -29.38 -23.27
C ARG A 217 -11.69 -28.87 -24.38
N GLU A 218 -13.01 -28.79 -24.12
CA GLU A 218 -14.00 -28.23 -25.04
C GLU A 218 -13.65 -26.77 -25.38
N ASP A 219 -13.45 -25.94 -24.36
CA ASP A 219 -13.14 -24.53 -24.52
C ASP A 219 -11.80 -24.31 -25.28
N LEU A 220 -10.77 -25.11 -24.98
CA LEU A 220 -9.50 -25.07 -25.71
C LEU A 220 -9.62 -25.50 -27.17
N THR A 221 -10.54 -26.43 -27.48
CA THR A 221 -10.81 -26.84 -28.85
C THR A 221 -11.45 -25.67 -29.63
N GLY A 222 -12.41 -24.97 -29.02
CA GLY A 222 -13.02 -23.80 -29.58
C GLY A 222 -12.06 -22.63 -29.82
N CYS A 223 -11.02 -22.50 -28.98
CA CYS A 223 -9.98 -21.44 -29.17
C CYS A 223 -9.02 -21.71 -30.35
N ARG A 224 -9.03 -22.94 -30.92
CA ARG A 224 -8.18 -23.31 -32.05
C ARG A 224 -8.85 -23.15 -33.41
N SER A 225 -10.17 -22.97 -33.40
CA SER A 225 -10.99 -22.76 -34.62
C SER A 225 -11.05 -21.27 -34.96
#